data_d1d9c1532120c8d48268336b02299054
#
_entry.id   d1d9c1532120c8d48268336b02299054
#
_cell.length_a   1.000
_cell.length_b   1.000
_cell.length_c   1.000
_cell.angle_alpha   90.00
_cell.angle_beta   90.00
_cell.angle_gamma   90.00
#
_symmetry.space_group_name_H-M   'P 1'
#
loop_
_entity.id
_entity.type
_entity.pdbx_description
1 polymer ?
#
loop_
_entity_poly.entity_id
_entity_poly.type
_entity_poly.pdbx_seq_one_letter_code
_entity_poly.pdbx_strand_id
1 'polypeptide(L)'
;NGPNNNAKHRCMYIVAADGIDDTNSRAGDTYPGRSGNTEFTSTSSPAAINWNGDPVNVSVTNINESDGLVTFQVNGGVTPISVIRTEVPKSIRDTSLKAEATIVKKLQDVKSMGFCWALKDEPTIEGTHVEVDAVADKVSAEITGLEPGSLYNVRAYMVMADNSVVYGASVPVTTECKVMEAPYIGDFTSWTNGELDCWNIVDNNGDGTTWI
;
A
#
# COMPACT_ATOMS: atom_id res chain seq x y z
N ASN A 1 29.82 9.70 -3.41
CA ASN A 1 29.87 8.60 -4.38
C ASN A 1 28.47 8.04 -4.53
N GLY A 2 27.81 8.26 -5.68
CA GLY A 2 26.48 7.75 -5.98
C GLY A 2 26.50 6.26 -6.34
N PRO A 3 25.35 5.57 -6.29
CA PRO A 3 25.24 4.12 -6.48
C PRO A 3 25.70 3.66 -7.88
N ASN A 4 25.80 4.52 -8.88
CA ASN A 4 26.21 4.19 -10.25
C ASN A 4 27.58 4.76 -10.64
N ASN A 5 28.44 5.14 -9.70
CA ASN A 5 29.76 5.72 -10.00
C ASN A 5 30.77 4.74 -10.59
N ASN A 6 30.52 3.45 -10.54
CA ASN A 6 31.36 2.46 -11.20
C ASN A 6 30.74 2.10 -12.55
N ALA A 7 31.29 2.61 -13.63
CA ALA A 7 30.81 2.37 -14.99
C ALA A 7 30.83 0.89 -15.42
N LYS A 8 31.69 0.08 -14.76
CA LYS A 8 31.79 -1.36 -15.03
C LYS A 8 30.87 -2.20 -14.17
N HIS A 9 30.26 -1.60 -13.14
CA HIS A 9 29.41 -2.30 -12.17
C HIS A 9 28.33 -1.36 -11.65
N ARG A 10 27.37 -1.01 -12.51
CA ARG A 10 26.25 -0.13 -12.16
C ARG A 10 25.26 -0.88 -11.29
N CYS A 11 24.84 -0.29 -10.17
CA CYS A 11 23.81 -0.88 -9.30
C CYS A 11 22.42 -0.83 -9.92
N MET A 12 22.18 0.10 -10.85
CA MET A 12 20.90 0.26 -11.55
C MET A 12 21.16 0.83 -12.95
N TYR A 13 20.55 0.24 -13.97
CA TYR A 13 20.57 0.73 -15.35
C TYR A 13 19.28 0.29 -16.09
N ILE A 14 18.98 0.99 -17.17
CA ILE A 14 17.86 0.62 -18.05
C ILE A 14 18.39 -0.44 -19.02
N VAL A 15 17.68 -1.55 -19.13
CA VAL A 15 17.97 -2.61 -20.11
C VAL A 15 17.28 -2.26 -21.42
N ALA A 16 18.08 -1.88 -22.42
CA ALA A 16 17.59 -1.60 -23.76
C ALA A 16 17.14 -2.88 -24.47
N ALA A 17 16.01 -2.84 -25.19
CA ALA A 17 15.43 -4.00 -25.86
C ALA A 17 16.31 -4.59 -26.95
N ASP A 18 17.17 -3.77 -27.58
CA ASP A 18 18.16 -4.21 -28.59
C ASP A 18 19.52 -4.62 -27.97
N GLY A 19 19.65 -4.47 -26.64
CA GLY A 19 20.88 -4.79 -25.92
C GLY A 19 22.03 -3.78 -26.14
N ILE A 20 21.75 -2.62 -26.75
CA ILE A 20 22.76 -1.60 -27.09
C ILE A 20 22.56 -0.39 -26.17
N ASP A 21 23.51 -0.17 -25.26
CA ASP A 21 23.52 0.98 -24.33
C ASP A 21 24.31 2.15 -24.96
N ASP A 22 23.74 2.80 -25.97
CA ASP A 22 24.32 4.02 -26.55
C ASP A 22 23.26 5.08 -26.86
N THR A 23 23.72 6.32 -27.11
CA THR A 23 22.83 7.46 -27.38
C THR A 23 22.29 7.49 -28.81
N ASN A 24 22.80 6.66 -29.70
CA ASN A 24 22.45 6.64 -31.12
C ASN A 24 21.37 5.59 -31.43
N SER A 25 21.18 4.58 -30.56
CA SER A 25 20.27 3.46 -30.76
C SER A 25 18.92 3.60 -30.07
N ARG A 26 18.59 4.73 -29.49
CA ARG A 26 17.39 4.96 -28.65
C ARG A 26 16.06 4.46 -29.23
N ALA A 27 15.95 4.38 -30.54
CA ALA A 27 14.75 3.84 -31.17
C ALA A 27 14.60 2.32 -31.00
N GLY A 28 15.67 1.62 -30.60
CA GLY A 28 15.69 0.21 -30.29
C GLY A 28 15.57 -0.09 -28.79
N ASP A 29 15.68 0.92 -27.93
CA ASP A 29 15.74 0.74 -26.48
C ASP A 29 14.41 0.28 -25.88
N THR A 30 13.29 0.64 -26.50
CA THR A 30 11.94 0.33 -25.98
C THR A 30 11.49 -1.07 -26.36
N TYR A 31 10.71 -1.70 -25.47
CA TYR A 31 10.00 -2.97 -25.75
C TYR A 31 8.57 -2.70 -26.21
N PRO A 32 8.06 -3.35 -27.29
CA PRO A 32 8.81 -4.15 -28.26
C PRO A 32 9.67 -3.30 -29.20
N GLY A 33 9.34 -2.02 -29.37
CA GLY A 33 10.03 -1.01 -30.16
C GLY A 33 10.49 -1.46 -31.54
N ARG A 34 11.56 -0.82 -32.05
CA ARG A 34 12.13 -1.15 -33.35
C ARG A 34 12.85 -2.51 -33.35
N SER A 35 13.33 -2.98 -32.20
CA SER A 35 13.94 -4.30 -32.07
C SER A 35 12.94 -5.44 -32.27
N GLY A 36 11.63 -5.18 -32.07
CA GLY A 36 10.60 -6.18 -32.10
C GLY A 36 10.71 -7.20 -30.96
N ASN A 37 11.47 -6.86 -29.90
CA ASN A 37 11.72 -7.77 -28.80
C ASN A 37 10.52 -7.79 -27.85
N THR A 38 9.85 -8.92 -27.75
CA THR A 38 8.59 -9.11 -27.01
C THR A 38 8.79 -9.80 -25.68
N GLU A 39 10.04 -10.04 -25.24
CA GLU A 39 10.33 -10.73 -24.01
C GLU A 39 11.62 -10.25 -23.33
N PHE A 40 11.65 -10.36 -22.00
CA PHE A 40 12.82 -10.20 -21.16
C PHE A 40 12.83 -11.34 -20.13
N THR A 41 13.58 -12.38 -20.43
CA THR A 41 13.65 -13.63 -19.65
C THR A 41 15.11 -14.03 -19.45
N SER A 42 15.36 -15.07 -18.67
CA SER A 42 16.74 -15.57 -18.48
C SER A 42 17.38 -16.10 -19.75
N THR A 43 16.61 -16.35 -20.81
CA THR A 43 17.07 -16.91 -22.09
C THR A 43 16.89 -15.95 -23.27
N SER A 44 16.26 -14.79 -23.07
CA SER A 44 16.12 -13.76 -24.11
C SER A 44 17.43 -13.00 -24.32
N SER A 45 17.47 -12.17 -25.35
CA SER A 45 18.58 -11.24 -25.61
C SER A 45 18.02 -9.82 -25.76
N PRO A 46 18.28 -8.93 -24.79
CA PRO A 46 19.08 -9.12 -23.56
C PRO A 46 18.42 -10.08 -22.58
N ALA A 47 19.23 -10.71 -21.72
CA ALA A 47 18.76 -11.69 -20.74
C ALA A 47 18.55 -11.09 -19.36
N ALA A 48 17.54 -11.60 -18.63
CA ALA A 48 17.29 -11.29 -17.22
C ALA A 48 18.23 -12.13 -16.34
N ILE A 49 19.45 -11.65 -16.19
CA ILE A 49 20.52 -12.29 -15.39
C ILE A 49 21.13 -11.29 -14.40
N ASN A 50 21.68 -11.82 -13.31
CA ASN A 50 22.43 -11.00 -12.36
C ASN A 50 23.87 -10.75 -12.88
N TRP A 51 24.65 -9.99 -12.11
CA TRP A 51 26.05 -9.69 -12.47
C TRP A 51 26.98 -10.89 -12.57
N ASN A 52 26.63 -12.02 -11.95
CA ASN A 52 27.39 -13.26 -12.04
C ASN A 52 26.99 -14.10 -13.27
N GLY A 53 25.95 -13.68 -13.99
CA GLY A 53 25.39 -14.43 -15.11
C GLY A 53 24.32 -15.44 -14.72
N ASP A 54 23.91 -15.48 -13.45
CA ASP A 54 22.86 -16.38 -13.01
C ASP A 54 21.48 -15.85 -13.39
N PRO A 55 20.52 -16.72 -13.76
CA PRO A 55 19.15 -16.32 -14.01
C PRO A 55 18.53 -15.63 -12.79
N VAL A 56 17.85 -14.49 -13.02
CA VAL A 56 16.97 -13.90 -12.01
C VAL A 56 15.57 -14.48 -12.18
N ASN A 57 14.85 -14.64 -11.06
CA ASN A 57 13.49 -15.21 -11.10
C ASN A 57 12.45 -14.17 -11.53
N VAL A 58 12.70 -13.54 -12.67
CA VAL A 58 11.80 -12.57 -13.33
C VAL A 58 11.74 -12.93 -14.81
N SER A 59 10.53 -13.04 -15.33
CA SER A 59 10.29 -13.12 -16.77
C SER A 59 9.19 -12.15 -17.18
N VAL A 60 9.46 -11.33 -18.18
CA VAL A 60 8.48 -10.46 -18.81
C VAL A 60 8.30 -10.99 -20.24
N THR A 61 7.08 -11.34 -20.60
CA THR A 61 6.76 -11.97 -21.89
C THR A 61 5.51 -11.34 -22.51
N ASN A 62 5.26 -11.65 -23.78
CA ASN A 62 4.10 -11.14 -24.51
C ASN A 62 4.01 -9.61 -24.49
N ILE A 63 5.15 -8.93 -24.55
CA ILE A 63 5.20 -7.47 -24.60
C ILE A 63 4.64 -7.06 -25.98
N ASN A 64 3.58 -6.28 -25.94
CA ASN A 64 2.88 -5.80 -27.14
C ASN A 64 2.51 -4.34 -26.97
N GLU A 65 2.59 -3.57 -28.05
CA GLU A 65 2.14 -2.19 -28.12
C GLU A 65 1.02 -2.07 -29.15
N SER A 66 -0.08 -1.47 -28.75
CA SER A 66 -1.19 -1.12 -29.61
C SER A 66 -1.85 0.15 -29.15
N ASP A 67 -2.06 1.10 -30.06
CA ASP A 67 -2.72 2.38 -29.80
C ASP A 67 -2.09 3.20 -28.64
N GLY A 68 -0.76 3.12 -28.51
CA GLY A 68 -0.02 3.79 -27.45
C GLY A 68 -0.14 3.11 -26.08
N LEU A 69 -0.72 1.92 -26.00
CA LEU A 69 -0.80 1.10 -24.81
C LEU A 69 0.17 -0.08 -24.92
N VAL A 70 1.04 -0.22 -23.93
CA VAL A 70 1.94 -1.37 -23.80
C VAL A 70 1.34 -2.37 -22.81
N THR A 71 1.21 -3.63 -23.25
CA THR A 71 0.76 -4.75 -22.43
C THR A 71 1.85 -5.81 -22.33
N PHE A 72 1.93 -6.51 -21.22
CA PHE A 72 2.92 -7.60 -21.01
C PHE A 72 2.45 -8.55 -19.90
N GLN A 73 3.12 -9.68 -19.79
CA GLN A 73 2.95 -10.66 -18.72
C GLN A 73 4.22 -10.76 -17.89
N VAL A 74 4.10 -10.89 -16.58
CA VAL A 74 5.22 -11.11 -15.67
C VAL A 74 5.13 -12.51 -15.07
N ASN A 75 6.24 -13.25 -15.10
CA ASN A 75 6.34 -14.64 -14.59
C ASN A 75 5.22 -15.58 -15.08
N GLY A 76 4.94 -15.51 -16.38
CA GLY A 76 3.93 -16.38 -16.99
C GLY A 76 2.51 -15.86 -16.99
N GLY A 77 2.32 -14.64 -16.53
CA GLY A 77 1.03 -13.93 -16.54
C GLY A 77 0.66 -13.39 -15.16
N VAL A 78 -0.15 -12.35 -15.16
CA VAL A 78 -0.79 -11.86 -13.94
C VAL A 78 -2.01 -12.76 -13.71
N THR A 79 -2.01 -13.54 -12.66
CA THR A 79 -3.27 -14.10 -12.17
C THR A 79 -4.13 -12.91 -11.72
N PRO A 80 -5.23 -12.62 -12.40
CA PRO A 80 -6.08 -11.52 -11.98
C PRO A 80 -6.54 -11.79 -10.54
N ILE A 81 -6.48 -10.78 -9.69
CA ILE A 81 -6.92 -10.87 -8.30
C ILE A 81 -8.13 -9.95 -8.09
N SER A 82 -8.99 -10.32 -7.15
CA SER A 82 -9.98 -9.39 -6.61
C SER A 82 -9.27 -8.30 -5.82
N VAL A 83 -9.76 -7.07 -5.91
CA VAL A 83 -9.13 -5.90 -5.27
C VAL A 83 -10.19 -5.05 -4.58
N ILE A 84 -9.99 -4.77 -3.31
CA ILE A 84 -10.72 -3.77 -2.54
C ILE A 84 -9.74 -2.69 -2.07
N ARG A 85 -10.15 -1.44 -2.13
CA ARG A 85 -9.36 -0.29 -1.65
C ARG A 85 -10.01 0.30 -0.42
N THR A 86 -9.27 0.34 0.67
CA THR A 86 -9.66 1.09 1.86
C THR A 86 -9.49 2.58 1.57
N GLU A 87 -10.53 3.36 1.81
CA GLU A 87 -10.46 4.82 1.72
C GLU A 87 -10.07 5.42 3.07
N VAL A 88 -9.62 6.68 3.05
CA VAL A 88 -9.31 7.39 4.29
C VAL A 88 -10.61 7.55 5.13
N PRO A 89 -10.61 7.11 6.40
CA PRO A 89 -11.77 7.25 7.27
C PRO A 89 -12.23 8.70 7.41
N LYS A 90 -13.54 8.88 7.59
CA LYS A 90 -14.20 10.19 7.72
C LYS A 90 -14.97 10.28 9.03
N SER A 91 -15.47 11.47 9.35
CA SER A 91 -16.30 11.72 10.55
C SER A 91 -15.66 11.13 11.81
N ILE A 92 -14.34 11.34 11.93
CA ILE A 92 -13.57 10.86 13.06
C ILE A 92 -14.05 11.61 14.31
N ARG A 93 -14.32 10.86 15.38
CA ARG A 93 -14.71 11.31 16.70
C ARG A 93 -13.79 10.67 17.75
N ASP A 94 -14.03 10.97 19.00
CA ASP A 94 -13.32 10.39 20.12
C ASP A 94 -13.51 8.87 20.26
N THR A 95 -14.69 8.35 19.94
CA THR A 95 -15.05 6.93 20.11
C THR A 95 -15.62 6.28 18.86
N SER A 96 -15.63 7.00 17.71
CA SER A 96 -16.18 6.48 16.46
C SER A 96 -15.54 7.11 15.22
N LEU A 97 -15.68 6.43 14.11
CA LEU A 97 -15.34 6.93 12.78
C LEU A 97 -16.20 6.26 11.70
N LYS A 98 -16.26 6.88 10.52
CA LYS A 98 -16.86 6.29 9.34
C LYS A 98 -15.77 5.71 8.45
N ALA A 99 -15.75 4.38 8.28
CA ALA A 99 -14.91 3.69 7.32
C ALA A 99 -15.61 3.60 5.96
N GLU A 100 -14.85 3.77 4.88
CA GLU A 100 -15.33 3.65 3.50
C GLU A 100 -14.34 2.82 2.67
N ALA A 101 -14.86 2.07 1.69
CA ALA A 101 -14.04 1.31 0.76
C ALA A 101 -14.67 1.25 -0.63
N THR A 102 -13.83 0.99 -1.64
CA THR A 102 -14.25 0.80 -3.02
C THR A 102 -13.79 -0.58 -3.52
N ILE A 103 -14.71 -1.37 -4.06
CA ILE A 103 -14.39 -2.60 -4.76
C ILE A 103 -13.87 -2.22 -6.14
N VAL A 104 -12.57 -2.38 -6.35
CA VAL A 104 -11.92 -2.02 -7.63
C VAL A 104 -12.09 -3.12 -8.66
N LYS A 105 -12.01 -4.38 -8.22
CA LYS A 105 -12.16 -5.55 -9.08
C LYS A 105 -12.72 -6.73 -8.29
N LYS A 106 -13.66 -7.42 -8.88
CA LYS A 106 -14.26 -8.63 -8.34
C LYS A 106 -14.19 -9.73 -9.39
N LEU A 107 -13.52 -10.83 -9.09
CA LEU A 107 -13.34 -11.97 -10.00
C LEU A 107 -14.21 -13.17 -9.65
N GLN A 108 -14.67 -13.23 -8.41
CA GLN A 108 -15.53 -14.27 -7.87
C GLN A 108 -16.65 -13.60 -7.06
N ASP A 109 -17.65 -14.37 -6.69
CA ASP A 109 -18.69 -13.91 -5.78
C ASP A 109 -18.09 -13.64 -4.40
N VAL A 110 -18.54 -12.55 -3.80
CA VAL A 110 -18.17 -12.15 -2.43
C VAL A 110 -19.18 -12.75 -1.48
N LYS A 111 -18.70 -13.51 -0.51
CA LYS A 111 -19.50 -14.16 0.52
C LYS A 111 -19.86 -13.19 1.64
N SER A 112 -18.87 -12.42 2.10
CA SER A 112 -19.06 -11.33 3.05
C SER A 112 -17.97 -10.27 2.85
N MET A 113 -18.20 -9.07 3.34
CA MET A 113 -17.24 -7.99 3.32
C MET A 113 -17.43 -7.06 4.50
N GLY A 114 -16.46 -6.21 4.77
CA GLY A 114 -16.55 -5.25 5.85
C GLY A 114 -15.25 -4.57 6.15
N PHE A 115 -15.09 -4.19 7.42
CA PHE A 115 -13.91 -3.52 7.92
C PHE A 115 -13.40 -4.22 9.18
N CYS A 116 -12.07 -4.30 9.30
CA CYS A 116 -11.39 -4.70 10.53
C CYS A 116 -10.46 -3.58 10.99
N TRP A 117 -10.22 -3.51 12.31
CA TRP A 117 -9.37 -2.50 12.91
C TRP A 117 -8.63 -3.03 14.13
N ALA A 118 -7.48 -2.44 14.39
CA ALA A 118 -6.66 -2.77 15.56
C ALA A 118 -5.86 -1.55 16.02
N LEU A 119 -5.50 -1.51 17.30
CA LEU A 119 -4.53 -0.56 17.86
C LEU A 119 -3.12 -0.96 17.40
N LYS A 120 -2.46 -0.10 16.63
CA LYS A 120 -1.04 -0.22 16.20
C LYS A 120 -0.69 -1.43 15.32
N ASP A 121 -1.45 -2.53 15.40
CA ASP A 121 -1.20 -3.75 14.64
C ASP A 121 -1.91 -3.75 13.28
N GLU A 122 -1.50 -4.67 12.39
CA GLU A 122 -2.18 -4.91 11.12
C GLU A 122 -3.49 -5.67 11.35
N PRO A 123 -4.67 -5.08 11.08
CA PRO A 123 -5.93 -5.72 11.40
C PRO A 123 -6.25 -6.87 10.43
N THR A 124 -6.90 -7.90 10.96
CA THR A 124 -7.43 -9.04 10.21
C THR A 124 -8.85 -9.37 10.65
N ILE A 125 -9.55 -10.20 9.87
CA ILE A 125 -10.89 -10.67 10.23
C ILE A 125 -10.93 -11.58 11.47
N GLU A 126 -9.78 -12.09 11.90
CA GLU A 126 -9.67 -12.86 13.15
C GLU A 126 -9.78 -11.96 14.39
N GLY A 127 -9.53 -10.66 14.23
CA GLY A 127 -9.63 -9.66 15.28
C GLY A 127 -10.97 -8.92 15.25
N THR A 128 -10.96 -7.67 15.74
CA THR A 128 -12.17 -6.85 15.77
C THR A 128 -12.57 -6.43 14.35
N HIS A 129 -13.79 -6.73 13.97
CA HIS A 129 -14.30 -6.41 12.64
C HIS A 129 -15.81 -6.16 12.64
N VAL A 130 -16.32 -5.58 11.56
CA VAL A 130 -17.73 -5.43 11.28
C VAL A 130 -18.03 -5.94 9.86
N GLU A 131 -19.08 -6.73 9.73
CA GLU A 131 -19.61 -7.17 8.44
C GLU A 131 -20.59 -6.13 7.90
N VAL A 132 -20.60 -5.95 6.58
CA VAL A 132 -21.46 -4.99 5.88
C VAL A 132 -22.13 -5.70 4.71
N ASP A 133 -23.41 -5.45 4.51
CA ASP A 133 -24.13 -5.96 3.35
C ASP A 133 -23.54 -5.41 2.05
N ALA A 134 -23.34 -6.29 1.07
CA ALA A 134 -22.79 -5.95 -0.22
C ALA A 134 -23.79 -5.13 -1.05
N VAL A 135 -23.64 -3.84 -1.08
CA VAL A 135 -24.42 -2.96 -1.95
C VAL A 135 -23.51 -2.16 -2.84
N ALA A 136 -23.47 -2.48 -4.11
CA ALA A 136 -22.65 -1.79 -5.13
C ALA A 136 -21.13 -1.86 -4.90
N ASP A 137 -20.36 -1.07 -5.68
CA ASP A 137 -18.90 -1.04 -5.62
C ASP A 137 -18.33 -0.21 -4.46
N LYS A 138 -19.21 0.39 -3.64
CA LYS A 138 -18.83 1.18 -2.46
C LYS A 138 -19.44 0.59 -1.20
N VAL A 139 -18.62 0.48 -0.19
CA VAL A 139 -18.96 -0.09 1.11
C VAL A 139 -18.66 0.93 2.19
N SER A 140 -19.52 1.05 3.20
CA SER A 140 -19.27 1.93 4.34
C SER A 140 -19.82 1.34 5.62
N ALA A 141 -19.13 1.58 6.73
CA ALA A 141 -19.57 1.24 8.06
C ALA A 141 -19.24 2.35 9.05
N GLU A 142 -20.03 2.47 10.09
CA GLU A 142 -19.68 3.23 11.27
C GLU A 142 -18.97 2.29 12.26
N ILE A 143 -17.74 2.61 12.61
CA ILE A 143 -16.96 1.91 13.63
C ILE A 143 -17.12 2.69 14.93
N THR A 144 -17.53 2.01 16.00
CA THR A 144 -17.80 2.60 17.31
C THR A 144 -17.07 1.85 18.42
N GLY A 145 -17.03 2.41 19.61
CA GLY A 145 -16.35 1.81 20.77
C GLY A 145 -14.84 1.90 20.71
N LEU A 146 -14.33 2.89 19.98
CA LEU A 146 -12.91 3.20 19.92
C LEU A 146 -12.44 3.94 21.19
N GLU A 147 -11.16 3.83 21.49
CA GLU A 147 -10.52 4.59 22.57
C GLU A 147 -10.18 6.01 22.08
N PRO A 148 -10.49 7.06 22.86
CA PRO A 148 -10.12 8.43 22.52
C PRO A 148 -8.61 8.63 22.40
N GLY A 149 -8.18 9.52 21.48
CA GLY A 149 -6.77 9.88 21.28
C GLY A 149 -5.88 8.74 20.81
N SER A 150 -6.44 7.66 20.29
CA SER A 150 -5.72 6.42 20.03
C SER A 150 -5.50 6.19 18.54
N LEU A 151 -4.32 5.68 18.18
CA LEU A 151 -3.96 5.34 16.81
C LEU A 151 -4.48 3.95 16.45
N TYR A 152 -5.41 3.91 15.51
CA TYR A 152 -5.93 2.68 14.92
C TYR A 152 -5.43 2.50 13.48
N ASN A 153 -5.25 1.26 13.09
CA ASN A 153 -5.20 0.86 11.71
C ASN A 153 -6.56 0.33 11.29
N VAL A 154 -7.11 0.83 10.19
CA VAL A 154 -8.41 0.41 9.64
C VAL A 154 -8.21 -0.18 8.26
N ARG A 155 -8.88 -1.28 7.97
CA ARG A 155 -8.69 -2.04 6.74
C ARG A 155 -10.00 -2.66 6.26
N ALA A 156 -10.31 -2.49 4.97
CA ALA A 156 -11.43 -3.18 4.35
C ALA A 156 -11.04 -4.62 3.99
N TYR A 157 -12.03 -5.52 4.01
CA TYR A 157 -11.84 -6.90 3.57
C TYR A 157 -13.02 -7.40 2.73
N MET A 158 -12.77 -8.44 1.94
CA MET A 158 -13.76 -9.28 1.25
C MET A 158 -13.41 -10.74 1.50
N VAL A 159 -14.39 -11.55 1.90
CA VAL A 159 -14.30 -13.01 1.90
C VAL A 159 -14.90 -13.52 0.60
N MET A 160 -14.13 -14.23 -0.17
CA MET A 160 -14.52 -14.74 -1.47
C MET A 160 -15.29 -16.06 -1.33
N ALA A 161 -15.96 -16.51 -2.40
CA ALA A 161 -16.75 -17.75 -2.40
C ALA A 161 -15.91 -18.99 -2.04
N ASP A 162 -14.63 -19.00 -2.33
CA ASP A 162 -13.65 -20.05 -1.97
C ASP A 162 -13.08 -19.93 -0.55
N ASN A 163 -13.60 -18.98 0.25
CA ASN A 163 -13.15 -18.59 1.60
C ASN A 163 -11.74 -17.91 1.63
N SER A 164 -11.16 -17.58 0.52
CA SER A 164 -9.99 -16.70 0.52
C SER A 164 -10.38 -15.30 0.97
N VAL A 165 -9.47 -14.60 1.67
CA VAL A 165 -9.70 -13.24 2.15
C VAL A 165 -8.83 -12.27 1.39
N VAL A 166 -9.46 -11.25 0.83
CA VAL A 166 -8.82 -10.14 0.14
C VAL A 166 -8.91 -8.91 1.02
N TYR A 167 -7.77 -8.33 1.32
CA TYR A 167 -7.69 -7.11 2.13
C TYR A 167 -7.30 -5.90 1.28
N GLY A 168 -7.86 -4.75 1.62
CA GLY A 168 -7.36 -3.46 1.18
C GLY A 168 -6.07 -3.06 1.91
N ALA A 169 -5.48 -1.95 1.52
CA ALA A 169 -4.37 -1.38 2.29
C ALA A 169 -4.86 -0.95 3.68
N SER A 170 -4.00 -1.08 4.66
CA SER A 170 -4.24 -0.57 6.01
C SER A 170 -4.09 0.95 6.03
N VAL A 171 -5.03 1.65 6.66
CA VAL A 171 -5.05 3.10 6.75
C VAL A 171 -4.98 3.50 8.23
N PRO A 172 -3.90 4.17 8.66
CA PRO A 172 -3.78 4.66 10.01
C PRO A 172 -4.72 5.85 10.25
N VAL A 173 -5.36 5.89 11.41
CA VAL A 173 -6.25 6.96 11.82
C VAL A 173 -6.18 7.15 13.33
N THR A 174 -6.06 8.40 13.78
CA THR A 174 -6.10 8.72 15.22
C THR A 174 -7.48 9.29 15.55
N THR A 175 -8.12 8.72 16.58
CA THR A 175 -9.39 9.23 17.12
C THR A 175 -9.19 10.60 17.75
N GLU A 176 -10.27 11.40 17.79
CA GLU A 176 -10.24 12.66 18.54
C GLU A 176 -10.06 12.40 20.03
N CYS A 177 -9.51 13.40 20.71
CA CYS A 177 -9.39 13.37 22.16
C CYS A 177 -10.77 13.50 22.82
N LYS A 178 -10.94 12.87 23.97
CA LYS A 178 -12.14 13.06 24.77
C LYS A 178 -12.28 14.52 25.19
N VAL A 179 -13.45 15.09 25.00
CA VAL A 179 -13.78 16.41 25.54
C VAL A 179 -13.80 16.34 27.04
N MET A 180 -12.99 17.17 27.69
CA MET A 180 -12.92 17.24 29.14
C MET A 180 -13.93 18.26 29.65
N GLU A 181 -14.71 17.88 30.66
CA GLU A 181 -15.62 18.78 31.34
C GLU A 181 -14.93 19.44 32.54
N ALA A 182 -15.25 20.70 32.79
CA ALA A 182 -14.75 21.43 33.98
C ALA A 182 -15.58 21.04 35.23
N PRO A 183 -14.94 20.95 36.40
CA PRO A 183 -13.53 21.18 36.72
C PRO A 183 -12.64 19.98 36.31
N TYR A 184 -11.57 20.22 35.58
CA TYR A 184 -10.59 19.21 35.17
C TYR A 184 -9.30 19.38 35.99
N ILE A 185 -8.78 18.30 36.54
CA ILE A 185 -7.49 18.22 37.19
C ILE A 185 -6.61 17.25 36.42
N GLY A 186 -5.63 17.77 35.69
CA GLY A 186 -4.58 16.98 35.06
C GLY A 186 -3.40 16.83 36.03
N ASP A 187 -3.19 15.63 36.53
CA ASP A 187 -2.07 15.31 37.41
C ASP A 187 -0.84 14.75 36.70
N PHE A 188 -0.94 14.57 35.38
CA PHE A 188 0.10 14.01 34.51
C PHE A 188 0.61 12.61 34.92
N THR A 189 -0.12 11.91 35.78
CA THR A 189 0.28 10.56 36.24
C THR A 189 0.12 9.49 35.16
N SER A 190 -0.68 9.76 34.12
CA SER A 190 -0.86 8.89 32.95
C SER A 190 0.23 9.04 31.89
N TRP A 191 1.25 9.86 32.15
CA TRP A 191 2.36 10.03 31.21
C TRP A 191 3.19 8.76 31.14
N THR A 192 2.94 7.95 30.15
CA THR A 192 3.73 6.75 29.84
C THR A 192 4.47 6.94 28.52
N ASN A 193 5.78 6.68 28.52
CA ASN A 193 6.66 6.68 27.34
C ASN A 193 6.78 8.00 26.54
N GLY A 194 6.57 9.16 27.18
CA GLY A 194 6.72 10.46 26.50
C GLY A 194 5.55 10.87 25.61
N GLU A 195 4.49 10.08 25.57
CA GLU A 195 3.23 10.42 24.93
C GLU A 195 2.24 10.95 25.96
N LEU A 196 1.93 12.23 25.85
CA LEU A 196 0.86 12.86 26.63
C LEU A 196 -0.46 12.59 25.94
N ASP A 197 -1.32 11.76 26.52
CA ASP A 197 -2.65 11.53 25.99
C ASP A 197 -3.36 12.86 25.72
N CYS A 198 -3.51 13.18 24.42
CA CYS A 198 -4.23 14.37 23.97
C CYS A 198 -3.62 15.73 24.37
N TRP A 199 -2.38 15.78 24.78
CA TRP A 199 -1.65 17.03 25.02
C TRP A 199 -0.63 17.29 23.93
N ASN A 200 -0.54 18.51 23.48
CA ASN A 200 0.46 18.92 22.50
C ASN A 200 1.53 19.76 23.22
N ILE A 201 2.78 19.31 23.19
CA ILE A 201 3.90 20.07 23.71
C ILE A 201 4.33 21.05 22.62
N VAL A 202 4.21 22.35 22.89
CA VAL A 202 4.60 23.40 21.95
C VAL A 202 5.87 24.07 22.48
N ASP A 203 6.96 23.93 21.75
CA ASP A 203 8.16 24.74 21.92
C ASP A 203 7.95 26.09 21.22
N ASN A 204 7.48 27.08 21.98
CA ASN A 204 7.06 28.38 21.45
C ASN A 204 8.24 29.33 21.17
N ASN A 205 9.42 29.06 21.72
CA ASN A 205 10.63 29.85 21.54
C ASN A 205 11.66 29.20 20.58
N GLY A 206 11.43 27.93 20.19
CA GLY A 206 12.26 27.23 19.23
C GLY A 206 13.66 26.87 19.74
N ASP A 207 13.85 26.78 21.06
CA ASP A 207 15.16 26.47 21.67
C ASP A 207 15.44 24.97 21.82
N GLY A 208 14.47 24.13 21.42
CA GLY A 208 14.57 22.67 21.49
C GLY A 208 14.38 22.10 22.90
N THR A 209 14.04 22.93 23.87
CA THR A 209 13.71 22.50 25.23
C THR A 209 12.22 22.59 25.49
N THR A 210 11.63 21.45 25.82
CA THR A 210 10.24 21.34 26.24
C THR A 210 10.21 21.10 27.77
N TRP A 211 9.05 21.31 28.38
CA TRP A 211 8.86 21.00 29.78
C TRP A 211 9.22 19.54 30.07
N ILE A 212 10.12 19.32 30.99
CA ILE A 212 10.50 18.00 31.51
C ILE A 212 9.85 17.83 32.89
#